data_d09c925946614827c9a22f53453d7112
#
_entry.id   d09c925946614827c9a22f53453d7112
#
_cell.length_a   1.000
_cell.length_b   1.000
_cell.length_c   1.000
_cell.angle_alpha   90.00
_cell.angle_beta   90.00
_cell.angle_gamma   90.00
#
_symmetry.space_group_name_H-M   'P 1'
#
loop_
_entity.id
_entity.type
_entity.pdbx_description
1 polymer ?
#
loop_
_entity_poly.entity_id
_entity_poly.type
_entity_poly.pdbx_seq_one_letter_code
_entity_poly.pdbx_strand_id
1 'polypeptide(L)'
;MTEALRLWIRHEVRATERRAPLVPADARLLIERGIPVTVEDSPQRVFPIADYAAVGCRIAEPGSWVDAPDEECIVGLKELPDAPAALRHRHVFFGHAYKGQRGGRQLLRRFTAGGGTLFDLEYLVDGRGHRLAAFGYWAGYAGGALAVLHHQGRLSSPLQPAAKEALDAVLARSRRVVAPRALIVGAFGRCGRGAQAALATAGITPTCWGLEETETVDRAALLAHDILINAVLVTEPAPPFLTSADLQDPDRQLIVISDVTCDVTSPCNMLPFNNRTTSWSAPTRRLCDGPPPLDIIAIDNLPALLPREASIAFSADLRPHLASLGSSEPWQRCRRTFHRELARAG
;
A
#
# COMPACT_ATOMS: atom_id res chain seq x y z
N MET A 1 -7.65 10.39 35.08
CA MET A 1 -6.23 10.21 34.67
C MET A 1 -6.26 9.53 33.30
N THR A 2 -5.74 10.17 32.25
CA THR A 2 -5.59 9.52 30.96
C THR A 2 -4.54 8.42 31.13
N GLU A 3 -4.92 7.16 30.88
CA GLU A 3 -3.99 6.04 30.87
C GLU A 3 -2.79 6.37 29.98
N ALA A 4 -1.59 6.08 30.47
CA ALA A 4 -0.37 6.29 29.71
C ALA A 4 -0.39 5.38 28.47
N LEU A 5 -0.16 5.97 27.28
CA LEU A 5 -0.13 5.23 26.03
C LEU A 5 1.01 4.21 26.05
N ARG A 6 0.70 2.98 25.65
CA ARG A 6 1.63 1.86 25.49
C ARG A 6 1.36 1.21 24.13
N LEU A 7 2.41 0.82 23.41
CA LEU A 7 2.29 0.27 22.06
C LEU A 7 2.82 -1.16 22.00
N TRP A 8 2.10 -2.02 21.33
CA TRP A 8 2.47 -3.40 21.05
C TRP A 8 2.50 -3.64 19.55
N ILE A 9 3.68 -3.78 18.97
CA ILE A 9 3.88 -4.05 17.54
C ILE A 9 3.78 -5.55 17.32
N ARG A 10 2.66 -5.98 16.74
CA ARG A 10 2.41 -7.41 16.53
C ARG A 10 3.20 -7.99 15.35
N HIS A 11 3.37 -9.28 15.35
CA HIS A 11 3.78 -10.08 14.21
C HIS A 11 2.71 -10.05 13.11
N GLU A 12 3.13 -10.00 11.83
CA GLU A 12 2.22 -10.08 10.68
C GLU A 12 2.02 -11.54 10.26
N VAL A 13 0.76 -11.95 10.08
CA VAL A 13 0.44 -13.36 9.74
C VAL A 13 0.64 -13.67 8.26
N ARG A 14 0.62 -12.67 7.39
CA ARG A 14 0.84 -12.85 5.95
C ARG A 14 2.32 -13.11 5.68
N ALA A 15 2.67 -14.27 5.16
CA ALA A 15 4.07 -14.68 4.95
C ALA A 15 4.88 -13.74 4.04
N THR A 16 4.21 -13.03 3.12
CA THR A 16 4.84 -12.05 2.22
C THR A 16 4.95 -10.65 2.84
N GLU A 17 4.37 -10.40 4.03
CA GLU A 17 4.44 -9.10 4.67
C GLU A 17 5.72 -8.98 5.50
N ARG A 18 6.69 -8.26 4.95
CA ARG A 18 8.00 -8.02 5.56
C ARG A 18 8.15 -6.60 6.12
N ARG A 19 7.19 -5.72 5.82
CA ARG A 19 7.21 -4.35 6.32
C ARG A 19 6.92 -4.29 7.81
N ALA A 20 7.32 -3.18 8.42
CA ALA A 20 7.02 -2.85 9.82
C ALA A 20 6.19 -1.55 9.88
N PRO A 21 5.16 -1.46 10.74
CA PRO A 21 4.42 -0.21 10.97
C PRO A 21 5.26 0.84 11.71
N LEU A 22 6.24 0.39 12.47
CA LEU A 22 7.17 1.22 13.22
C LEU A 22 8.57 0.61 13.10
N VAL A 23 9.55 1.40 12.66
CA VAL A 23 10.95 0.96 12.55
C VAL A 23 11.72 1.20 13.86
N PRO A 24 12.85 0.50 14.13
CA PRO A 24 13.59 0.64 15.38
C PRO A 24 13.95 2.10 15.74
N ALA A 25 14.41 2.88 14.77
CA ALA A 25 14.76 4.28 14.99
C ALA A 25 13.57 5.13 15.50
N ASP A 26 12.38 4.91 14.95
CA ASP A 26 11.18 5.63 15.37
C ASP A 26 10.61 5.09 16.69
N ALA A 27 10.77 3.79 16.95
CA ALA A 27 10.41 3.20 18.24
C ALA A 27 11.22 3.85 19.37
N ARG A 28 12.55 4.05 19.16
CA ARG A 28 13.41 4.79 20.09
C ARG A 28 12.85 6.17 20.42
N LEU A 29 12.46 6.93 19.38
CA LEU A 29 11.92 8.29 19.55
C LEU A 29 10.60 8.33 20.35
N LEU A 30 9.80 7.26 20.30
CA LEU A 30 8.60 7.13 21.12
C LEU A 30 8.95 6.77 22.57
N ILE A 31 9.92 5.87 22.78
CA ILE A 31 10.41 5.49 24.11
C ILE A 31 11.02 6.70 24.81
N GLU A 32 11.84 7.51 24.13
CA GLU A 32 12.41 8.76 24.63
C GLU A 32 11.34 9.78 25.08
N ARG A 33 10.12 9.67 24.54
CA ARG A 33 8.94 10.46 24.95
C ARG A 33 8.13 9.82 26.07
N GLY A 34 8.62 8.73 26.65
CA GLY A 34 7.93 8.00 27.72
C GLY A 34 6.80 7.08 27.24
N ILE A 35 6.75 6.71 25.96
CA ILE A 35 5.79 5.76 25.39
C ILE A 35 6.46 4.39 25.28
N PRO A 36 6.16 3.42 26.18
CA PRO A 36 6.71 2.08 26.09
C PRO A 36 6.29 1.38 24.79
N VAL A 37 7.24 0.67 24.17
CA VAL A 37 7.00 -0.11 22.95
C VAL A 37 7.40 -1.56 23.19
N THR A 38 6.45 -2.47 23.02
CA THR A 38 6.68 -3.91 22.96
C THR A 38 6.63 -4.36 21.51
N VAL A 39 7.53 -5.25 21.10
CA VAL A 39 7.62 -5.74 19.71
C VAL A 39 7.66 -7.26 19.73
N GLU A 40 6.71 -7.89 19.03
CA GLU A 40 6.76 -9.33 18.81
C GLU A 40 7.88 -9.69 17.84
N ASP A 41 8.56 -10.80 18.11
CA ASP A 41 9.48 -11.37 17.14
C ASP A 41 8.73 -11.75 15.85
N SER A 42 9.40 -11.59 14.72
CA SER A 42 8.81 -11.82 13.40
C SER A 42 9.90 -12.17 12.40
N PRO A 43 10.12 -13.46 12.10
CA PRO A 43 11.21 -13.92 11.24
C PRO A 43 11.17 -13.33 9.83
N GLN A 44 9.99 -12.96 9.34
CA GLN A 44 9.84 -12.34 8.02
C GLN A 44 10.07 -10.83 8.01
N ARG A 45 10.04 -10.16 9.17
CA ARG A 45 10.19 -8.69 9.23
C ARG A 45 11.57 -8.28 8.73
N VAL A 46 11.61 -7.24 7.86
CA VAL A 46 12.86 -6.76 7.26
C VAL A 46 13.83 -6.11 8.28
N PHE A 47 13.33 -5.72 9.44
CA PHE A 47 14.14 -5.25 10.58
C PHE A 47 14.29 -6.37 11.61
N PRO A 48 15.51 -6.83 11.89
CA PRO A 48 15.77 -7.86 12.89
C PRO A 48 15.26 -7.46 14.28
N ILE A 49 14.79 -8.42 15.05
CA ILE A 49 14.28 -8.17 16.42
C ILE A 49 15.37 -7.57 17.34
N ALA A 50 16.63 -7.93 17.10
CA ALA A 50 17.76 -7.38 17.84
C ALA A 50 17.90 -5.85 17.71
N ASP A 51 17.51 -5.28 16.55
CA ASP A 51 17.54 -3.83 16.33
C ASP A 51 16.52 -3.11 17.23
N TYR A 52 15.35 -3.73 17.46
CA TYR A 52 14.34 -3.21 18.38
C TYR A 52 14.78 -3.35 19.85
N ALA A 53 15.37 -4.48 20.22
CA ALA A 53 15.91 -4.67 21.57
C ALA A 53 17.00 -3.63 21.88
N ALA A 54 17.90 -3.38 20.93
CA ALA A 54 19.00 -2.42 21.08
C ALA A 54 18.54 -0.97 21.33
N VAL A 55 17.32 -0.61 20.90
CA VAL A 55 16.75 0.73 21.12
C VAL A 55 15.81 0.81 22.34
N GLY A 56 15.74 -0.27 23.15
CA GLY A 56 14.98 -0.30 24.40
C GLY A 56 13.54 -0.79 24.28
N CYS A 57 13.14 -1.39 23.16
CA CYS A 57 11.85 -2.07 23.07
C CYS A 57 11.83 -3.33 23.95
N ARG A 58 10.66 -3.62 24.55
CA ARG A 58 10.40 -4.94 25.14
C ARG A 58 10.15 -5.94 24.00
N ILE A 59 10.68 -7.15 24.16
CA ILE A 59 10.50 -8.21 23.15
C ILE A 59 9.46 -9.21 23.65
N ALA A 60 8.60 -9.66 22.74
CA ALA A 60 7.55 -10.63 23.01
C ALA A 60 7.50 -11.71 21.91
N GLU A 61 6.91 -12.86 22.23
CA GLU A 61 6.75 -13.96 21.30
C GLU A 61 5.70 -13.63 20.21
N PRO A 62 5.84 -14.20 19.00
CA PRO A 62 4.88 -14.01 17.92
C PRO A 62 3.46 -14.41 18.34
N GLY A 63 2.49 -13.52 18.15
CA GLY A 63 1.08 -13.76 18.45
C GLY A 63 0.69 -13.59 19.92
N SER A 64 1.62 -13.24 20.81
CA SER A 64 1.35 -13.04 22.24
C SER A 64 0.55 -11.77 22.55
N TRP A 65 0.31 -10.90 21.54
CA TRP A 65 -0.56 -9.72 21.68
C TRP A 65 -1.97 -10.06 22.20
N VAL A 66 -2.45 -11.29 22.00
CA VAL A 66 -3.78 -11.72 22.46
C VAL A 66 -3.90 -11.71 23.99
N ASP A 67 -2.78 -11.93 24.68
CA ASP A 67 -2.66 -11.96 26.13
C ASP A 67 -2.04 -10.67 26.69
N ALA A 68 -1.78 -9.68 25.84
CA ALA A 68 -1.25 -8.39 26.26
C ALA A 68 -2.20 -7.71 27.28
N PRO A 69 -1.68 -6.87 28.19
CA PRO A 69 -2.52 -6.04 29.07
C PRO A 69 -3.52 -5.19 28.28
N ASP A 70 -4.70 -4.95 28.85
CA ASP A 70 -5.80 -4.26 28.16
C ASP A 70 -5.46 -2.81 27.76
N GLU A 71 -4.55 -2.16 28.46
CA GLU A 71 -4.06 -0.80 28.16
C GLU A 71 -3.15 -0.74 26.94
N GLU A 72 -2.60 -1.87 26.48
CA GLU A 72 -1.75 -1.90 25.30
C GLU A 72 -2.56 -1.60 24.02
N CYS A 73 -1.96 -0.82 23.11
CA CYS A 73 -2.51 -0.60 21.79
C CYS A 73 -1.77 -1.48 20.78
N ILE A 74 -2.48 -2.37 20.12
CA ILE A 74 -1.93 -3.35 19.19
C ILE A 74 -1.79 -2.70 17.81
N VAL A 75 -0.56 -2.60 17.32
CA VAL A 75 -0.23 -1.95 16.04
C VAL A 75 0.27 -3.00 15.05
N GLY A 76 -0.29 -3.00 13.87
CA GLY A 76 0.09 -3.86 12.75
C GLY A 76 -0.17 -3.19 11.40
N LEU A 77 -0.04 -3.94 10.33
CA LEU A 77 -0.29 -3.45 8.97
C LEU A 77 -1.46 -4.17 8.31
N LYS A 78 -1.45 -5.49 8.31
CA LYS A 78 -2.39 -6.32 7.55
C LYS A 78 -3.40 -7.02 8.46
N GLU A 79 -4.16 -7.94 7.90
CA GLU A 79 -5.21 -8.68 8.57
C GLU A 79 -4.75 -9.34 9.88
N LEU A 80 -5.66 -9.48 10.80
CA LEU A 80 -5.48 -10.26 12.03
C LEU A 80 -5.67 -11.76 11.73
N PRO A 81 -5.07 -12.65 12.53
CA PRO A 81 -5.41 -14.08 12.50
C PRO A 81 -6.89 -14.27 12.84
N ASP A 82 -7.47 -15.43 12.49
CA ASP A 82 -8.89 -15.73 12.76
C ASP A 82 -9.23 -15.77 14.26
N ALA A 83 -8.28 -16.16 15.10
CA ALA A 83 -8.40 -16.09 16.56
C ALA A 83 -7.68 -14.87 17.13
N PRO A 84 -8.15 -14.33 18.28
CA PRO A 84 -9.32 -14.72 19.07
C PRO A 84 -10.63 -14.22 18.44
N ALA A 85 -11.74 -14.87 18.77
CA ALA A 85 -13.07 -14.46 18.33
C ALA A 85 -13.55 -13.13 18.94
N ALA A 86 -12.99 -12.72 20.07
CA ALA A 86 -13.29 -11.47 20.77
C ALA A 86 -12.02 -10.59 20.82
N LEU A 87 -12.09 -9.39 20.22
CA LEU A 87 -11.00 -8.42 20.19
C LEU A 87 -11.24 -7.36 21.26
N ARG A 88 -10.44 -7.36 22.34
CA ARG A 88 -10.64 -6.48 23.49
C ARG A 88 -9.79 -5.21 23.45
N HIS A 89 -8.64 -5.23 22.73
CA HIS A 89 -7.69 -4.13 22.71
C HIS A 89 -8.10 -3.02 21.74
N ARG A 90 -7.40 -1.91 21.83
CA ARG A 90 -7.31 -0.91 20.77
C ARG A 90 -6.38 -1.44 19.68
N HIS A 91 -6.81 -1.43 18.43
CA HIS A 91 -6.01 -1.91 17.30
C HIS A 91 -5.80 -0.79 16.27
N VAL A 92 -4.57 -0.67 15.76
CA VAL A 92 -4.19 0.24 14.69
C VAL A 92 -3.64 -0.59 13.53
N PHE A 93 -4.38 -0.71 12.43
CA PHE A 93 -3.96 -1.39 11.19
C PHE A 93 -4.92 -1.08 10.04
N PHE A 94 -4.61 -1.54 8.82
CA PHE A 94 -5.53 -1.45 7.68
C PHE A 94 -6.58 -2.55 7.77
N GLY A 95 -7.75 -2.21 8.31
CA GLY A 95 -8.79 -3.18 8.64
C GLY A 95 -9.61 -3.67 7.45
N HIS A 96 -9.72 -2.85 6.39
CA HIS A 96 -10.51 -3.15 5.19
C HIS A 96 -11.92 -3.68 5.50
N ALA A 97 -12.61 -3.04 6.48
CA ALA A 97 -13.86 -3.55 7.02
C ALA A 97 -15.12 -2.76 6.62
N TYR A 98 -14.97 -1.55 6.02
CA TYR A 98 -16.08 -0.60 5.93
C TYR A 98 -16.68 -0.43 4.54
N LYS A 99 -16.08 -1.03 3.51
CA LYS A 99 -16.52 -0.90 2.10
C LYS A 99 -17.04 -2.22 1.52
N GLY A 100 -17.61 -3.08 2.37
CA GLY A 100 -18.11 -4.39 1.93
C GLY A 100 -17.04 -5.42 1.58
N GLN A 101 -15.80 -5.20 1.97
CA GLN A 101 -14.70 -6.14 1.74
C GLN A 101 -14.96 -7.49 2.41
N ARG A 102 -14.45 -8.55 1.77
CA ARG A 102 -14.57 -9.90 2.30
C ARG A 102 -13.96 -10.00 3.70
N GLY A 103 -14.71 -10.55 4.65
CA GLY A 103 -14.30 -10.66 6.06
C GLY A 103 -14.53 -9.41 6.90
N GLY A 104 -14.88 -8.25 6.31
CA GLY A 104 -15.08 -7.01 7.05
C GLY A 104 -16.14 -7.10 8.14
N ARG A 105 -17.33 -7.67 7.83
CA ARG A 105 -18.38 -7.91 8.82
C ARG A 105 -17.94 -8.85 9.95
N GLN A 106 -17.18 -9.89 9.63
CA GLN A 106 -16.65 -10.82 10.63
C GLN A 106 -15.69 -10.09 11.57
N LEU A 107 -14.79 -9.26 11.03
CA LEU A 107 -13.87 -8.45 11.83
C LEU A 107 -14.65 -7.51 12.79
N LEU A 108 -15.67 -6.81 12.31
CA LEU A 108 -16.49 -5.93 13.14
C LEU A 108 -17.19 -6.71 14.27
N ARG A 109 -17.74 -7.90 14.00
CA ARG A 109 -18.34 -8.76 15.04
C ARG A 109 -17.34 -9.16 16.13
N ARG A 110 -16.08 -9.41 15.78
CA ARG A 110 -15.01 -9.71 16.76
C ARG A 110 -14.77 -8.53 17.70
N PHE A 111 -14.79 -7.30 17.20
CA PHE A 111 -14.70 -6.10 18.02
C PHE A 111 -15.95 -5.91 18.89
N THR A 112 -17.14 -6.18 18.36
CA THR A 112 -18.38 -6.17 19.18
C THR A 112 -18.29 -7.16 20.33
N ALA A 113 -17.81 -8.38 20.06
CA ALA A 113 -17.71 -9.44 21.07
C ALA A 113 -16.67 -9.12 22.16
N GLY A 114 -15.60 -8.42 21.84
CA GLY A 114 -14.51 -8.13 22.78
C GLY A 114 -14.53 -6.72 23.38
N GLY A 115 -15.35 -5.82 22.86
CA GLY A 115 -15.39 -4.42 23.32
C GLY A 115 -14.20 -3.56 22.89
N GLY A 116 -13.31 -4.08 22.04
CA GLY A 116 -12.15 -3.34 21.53
C GLY A 116 -12.50 -2.27 20.49
N THR A 117 -11.49 -1.56 20.02
CA THR A 117 -11.66 -0.46 19.04
C THR A 117 -10.69 -0.59 17.89
N LEU A 118 -11.18 -0.43 16.65
CA LEU A 118 -10.35 -0.34 15.46
C LEU A 118 -10.07 1.12 15.09
N PHE A 119 -8.81 1.49 15.07
CA PHE A 119 -8.29 2.70 14.45
C PHE A 119 -7.75 2.33 13.07
N ASP A 120 -8.63 2.29 12.08
CA ASP A 120 -8.26 1.88 10.73
C ASP A 120 -7.39 2.94 10.05
N LEU A 121 -6.17 2.56 9.68
CA LEU A 121 -5.18 3.42 9.04
C LEU A 121 -5.65 3.97 7.69
N GLU A 122 -6.62 3.33 7.05
CA GLU A 122 -7.22 3.86 5.81
C GLU A 122 -7.98 5.17 6.06
N TYR A 123 -8.47 5.37 7.28
CA TYR A 123 -9.23 6.54 7.71
C TYR A 123 -8.43 7.51 8.59
N LEU A 124 -7.13 7.24 8.77
CA LEU A 124 -6.21 8.19 9.40
C LEU A 124 -5.86 9.29 8.37
N VAL A 125 -6.72 10.29 8.28
CA VAL A 125 -6.67 11.34 7.26
C VAL A 125 -6.61 12.73 7.87
N ASP A 126 -6.07 13.69 7.09
CA ASP A 126 -6.10 15.11 7.42
C ASP A 126 -7.50 15.73 7.25
N GLY A 127 -7.61 17.05 7.42
CA GLY A 127 -8.87 17.79 7.23
C GLY A 127 -9.38 17.82 5.79
N ARG A 128 -8.54 17.45 4.81
CA ARG A 128 -8.87 17.38 3.38
C ARG A 128 -9.12 15.94 2.91
N GLY A 129 -9.06 14.94 3.79
CA GLY A 129 -9.23 13.54 3.45
C GLY A 129 -7.97 12.84 2.94
N HIS A 130 -6.79 13.48 2.95
CA HIS A 130 -5.55 12.83 2.55
C HIS A 130 -5.03 11.95 3.68
N ARG A 131 -4.63 10.71 3.35
CA ARG A 131 -4.03 9.80 4.33
C ARG A 131 -2.76 10.39 4.92
N LEU A 132 -2.66 10.36 6.25
CA LEU A 132 -1.50 10.88 6.99
C LEU A 132 -0.32 9.93 6.93
N ALA A 133 -0.56 8.61 6.89
CA ALA A 133 0.46 7.59 6.66
C ALA A 133 0.03 6.66 5.53
N ALA A 134 0.87 6.45 4.53
CA ALA A 134 0.55 5.59 3.39
C ALA A 134 1.80 5.11 2.65
N PHE A 135 1.68 3.95 2.01
CA PHE A 135 2.74 3.33 1.21
C PHE A 135 2.78 3.78 -0.25
N GLY A 136 1.97 4.79 -0.64
CA GLY A 136 1.72 5.12 -2.03
C GLY A 136 2.97 5.44 -2.85
N TYR A 137 3.95 6.17 -2.29
CA TYR A 137 5.20 6.46 -3.01
C TYR A 137 5.91 5.17 -3.47
N TRP A 138 6.07 4.21 -2.56
CA TRP A 138 6.75 2.95 -2.85
C TRP A 138 5.90 1.99 -3.70
N ALA A 139 4.56 2.12 -3.66
CA ALA A 139 3.70 1.45 -4.62
C ALA A 139 3.96 1.93 -6.05
N GLY A 140 4.00 3.26 -6.24
CA GLY A 140 4.31 3.87 -7.52
C GLY A 140 5.72 3.54 -8.01
N TYR A 141 6.71 3.63 -7.12
CA TYR A 141 8.09 3.29 -7.45
C TYR A 141 8.22 1.83 -7.94
N ALA A 142 7.68 0.87 -7.19
CA ALA A 142 7.70 -0.53 -7.58
C ALA A 142 6.91 -0.77 -8.88
N GLY A 143 5.69 -0.21 -9.01
CA GLY A 143 4.88 -0.36 -10.21
C GLY A 143 5.53 0.21 -11.46
N GLY A 144 6.16 1.40 -11.35
CA GLY A 144 6.94 2.00 -12.43
C GLY A 144 8.16 1.15 -12.81
N ALA A 145 8.91 0.67 -11.82
CA ALA A 145 10.07 -0.19 -12.02
C ALA A 145 9.69 -1.49 -12.75
N LEU A 146 8.64 -2.18 -12.27
CA LEU A 146 8.18 -3.43 -12.90
C LEU A 146 7.70 -3.21 -14.35
N ALA A 147 7.02 -2.10 -14.64
CA ALA A 147 6.59 -1.75 -15.99
C ALA A 147 7.79 -1.58 -16.93
N VAL A 148 8.83 -0.87 -16.50
CA VAL A 148 10.07 -0.71 -17.27
C VAL A 148 10.73 -2.05 -17.52
N LEU A 149 10.89 -2.88 -16.49
CA LEU A 149 11.52 -4.20 -16.61
C LEU A 149 10.73 -5.13 -17.51
N HIS A 150 9.40 -5.09 -17.44
CA HIS A 150 8.53 -5.88 -18.32
C HIS A 150 8.65 -5.44 -19.78
N HIS A 151 8.55 -4.15 -20.06
CA HIS A 151 8.71 -3.59 -21.40
C HIS A 151 10.05 -4.01 -22.05
N GLN A 152 11.08 -4.22 -21.24
CA GLN A 152 12.41 -4.61 -21.69
C GLN A 152 12.64 -6.13 -21.74
N GLY A 153 11.62 -6.95 -21.40
CA GLY A 153 11.76 -8.41 -21.31
C GLY A 153 12.69 -8.87 -20.19
N ARG A 154 12.85 -8.07 -19.13
CA ARG A 154 13.77 -8.30 -18.00
C ARG A 154 13.05 -8.53 -16.67
N LEU A 155 11.73 -8.51 -16.67
CA LEU A 155 10.95 -8.80 -15.48
C LEU A 155 11.10 -10.27 -15.10
N SER A 156 11.66 -10.54 -13.92
CA SER A 156 11.79 -11.89 -13.39
C SER A 156 10.48 -12.36 -12.73
N SER A 157 10.28 -13.68 -12.71
CA SER A 157 9.18 -14.33 -12.01
C SER A 157 9.71 -15.61 -11.34
N PRO A 158 9.38 -15.88 -10.07
CA PRO A 158 8.60 -15.03 -9.16
C PRO A 158 9.36 -13.74 -8.75
N LEU A 159 8.60 -12.68 -8.42
CA LEU A 159 9.16 -11.47 -7.84
C LEU A 159 9.72 -11.75 -6.44
N GLN A 160 10.78 -11.07 -6.09
CA GLN A 160 11.38 -11.14 -4.75
C GLN A 160 11.54 -9.74 -4.17
N PRO A 161 11.38 -9.58 -2.85
CA PRO A 161 11.71 -8.34 -2.16
C PRO A 161 13.20 -8.01 -2.35
N ALA A 162 13.48 -6.73 -2.55
CA ALA A 162 14.84 -6.24 -2.76
C ALA A 162 15.07 -4.93 -1.99
N ALA A 163 16.33 -4.55 -1.82
CA ALA A 163 16.70 -3.20 -1.45
C ALA A 163 16.54 -2.27 -2.67
N LYS A 164 16.22 -1.00 -2.43
CA LYS A 164 16.08 0.00 -3.49
C LYS A 164 17.31 0.09 -4.38
N GLU A 165 18.50 0.09 -3.76
CA GLU A 165 19.78 0.21 -4.47
C GLU A 165 20.00 -0.94 -5.48
N ALA A 166 19.56 -2.15 -5.14
CA ALA A 166 19.62 -3.30 -6.04
C ALA A 166 18.66 -3.13 -7.22
N LEU A 167 17.44 -2.66 -6.97
CA LEU A 167 16.46 -2.38 -8.03
C LEU A 167 16.93 -1.23 -8.92
N ASP A 168 17.47 -0.15 -8.33
CA ASP A 168 18.05 0.99 -9.06
C ASP A 168 19.18 0.57 -9.99
N ALA A 169 20.07 -0.30 -9.51
CA ALA A 169 21.15 -0.81 -10.33
C ALA A 169 20.64 -1.61 -11.55
N VAL A 170 19.54 -2.34 -11.40
CA VAL A 170 18.90 -3.05 -12.52
C VAL A 170 18.25 -2.06 -13.49
N LEU A 171 17.54 -1.05 -12.98
CA LEU A 171 16.90 0.00 -13.78
C LEU A 171 17.94 0.84 -14.55
N ALA A 172 19.04 1.24 -13.91
CA ALA A 172 20.09 2.03 -14.53
C ALA A 172 20.78 1.28 -15.68
N ARG A 173 20.99 -0.03 -15.55
CA ARG A 173 21.50 -0.89 -16.64
C ARG A 173 20.47 -1.09 -17.76
N SER A 174 19.24 -0.71 -17.55
CA SER A 174 18.13 -0.82 -18.46
C SER A 174 18.00 0.37 -19.42
N ARG A 175 18.84 1.38 -19.28
CA ARG A 175 18.83 2.57 -20.13
C ARG A 175 19.06 2.16 -21.58
N ARG A 176 18.16 2.56 -22.46
CA ARG A 176 18.24 2.32 -23.92
C ARG A 176 18.62 3.59 -24.65
N VAL A 177 19.17 3.45 -25.85
CA VAL A 177 19.44 4.58 -26.75
C VAL A 177 18.14 5.32 -27.09
N VAL A 178 17.06 4.56 -27.33
CA VAL A 178 15.72 5.11 -27.48
C VAL A 178 14.90 4.68 -26.26
N ALA A 179 14.53 5.66 -25.43
CA ALA A 179 13.70 5.41 -24.27
C ALA A 179 12.24 5.15 -24.70
N PRO A 180 11.52 4.23 -24.02
CA PRO A 180 10.09 4.04 -24.27
C PRO A 180 9.31 5.30 -23.88
N ARG A 181 8.20 5.55 -24.56
CA ARG A 181 7.26 6.60 -24.18
C ARG A 181 6.41 6.08 -23.02
N ALA A 182 6.51 6.72 -21.88
CA ALA A 182 5.75 6.34 -20.68
C ALA A 182 4.78 7.47 -20.30
N LEU A 183 3.56 7.08 -19.97
CA LEU A 183 2.53 7.98 -19.42
C LEU A 183 2.21 7.58 -18.00
N ILE A 184 2.13 8.56 -17.10
CA ILE A 184 1.64 8.38 -15.73
C ILE A 184 0.35 9.17 -15.57
N VAL A 185 -0.76 8.49 -15.31
CA VAL A 185 -2.03 9.12 -14.93
C VAL A 185 -2.09 9.18 -13.41
N GLY A 186 -2.38 10.39 -12.86
CA GLY A 186 -2.24 10.68 -11.43
C GLY A 186 -0.79 10.99 -11.02
N ALA A 187 -0.01 11.57 -11.94
CA ALA A 187 1.42 11.80 -11.80
C ALA A 187 1.82 12.62 -10.56
N PHE A 188 0.99 13.56 -10.13
CA PHE A 188 1.30 14.50 -9.04
C PHE A 188 0.94 13.98 -7.64
N GLY A 189 0.26 12.83 -7.55
CA GLY A 189 -0.02 12.11 -6.31
C GLY A 189 1.22 11.39 -5.74
N ARG A 190 1.08 10.78 -4.55
CA ARG A 190 2.19 10.01 -3.93
C ARG A 190 2.68 8.88 -4.82
N CYS A 191 1.76 8.08 -5.39
CA CYS A 191 2.09 6.97 -6.29
C CYS A 191 2.75 7.49 -7.57
N GLY A 192 2.19 8.53 -8.19
CA GLY A 192 2.73 9.12 -9.40
C GLY A 192 4.18 9.62 -9.23
N ARG A 193 4.47 10.30 -8.10
CA ARG A 193 5.85 10.74 -7.79
C ARG A 193 6.82 9.56 -7.62
N GLY A 194 6.36 8.47 -7.00
CA GLY A 194 7.16 7.24 -6.91
C GLY A 194 7.45 6.64 -8.29
N ALA A 195 6.42 6.57 -9.14
CA ALA A 195 6.58 6.07 -10.52
C ALA A 195 7.54 6.95 -11.34
N GLN A 196 7.42 8.27 -11.24
CA GLN A 196 8.36 9.21 -11.89
C GLN A 196 9.80 8.94 -11.45
N ALA A 197 10.04 8.73 -10.14
CA ALA A 197 11.38 8.46 -9.62
C ALA A 197 11.96 7.15 -10.17
N ALA A 198 11.16 6.09 -10.30
CA ALA A 198 11.60 4.83 -10.92
C ALA A 198 11.93 4.98 -12.40
N LEU A 199 11.08 5.69 -13.15
CA LEU A 199 11.30 5.99 -14.57
C LEU A 199 12.55 6.84 -14.77
N ALA A 200 12.78 7.87 -13.95
CA ALA A 200 13.97 8.71 -13.99
C ALA A 200 15.25 7.87 -13.73
N THR A 201 15.21 6.90 -12.82
CA THR A 201 16.33 5.97 -12.58
C THR A 201 16.63 5.16 -13.83
N ALA A 202 15.61 4.78 -14.60
CA ALA A 202 15.77 4.09 -15.89
C ALA A 202 16.14 5.04 -17.06
N GLY A 203 16.26 6.34 -16.81
CA GLY A 203 16.55 7.36 -17.84
C GLY A 203 15.34 7.70 -18.73
N ILE A 204 14.12 7.49 -18.23
CA ILE A 204 12.86 7.75 -18.93
C ILE A 204 12.22 9.00 -18.34
N THR A 205 11.90 9.98 -19.21
CA THR A 205 11.07 11.14 -18.84
C THR A 205 9.64 10.85 -19.23
N PRO A 206 8.71 10.67 -18.26
CA PRO A 206 7.33 10.35 -18.58
C PRO A 206 6.53 11.57 -19.02
N THR A 207 5.48 11.35 -19.80
CA THR A 207 4.32 12.25 -19.87
C THR A 207 3.55 12.16 -18.55
N CYS A 208 3.20 13.28 -17.96
CA CYS A 208 2.54 13.35 -16.67
C CYS A 208 1.14 13.94 -16.84
N TRP A 209 0.11 13.12 -16.51
CA TRP A 209 -1.27 13.58 -16.47
C TRP A 209 -1.74 13.76 -15.03
N GLY A 210 -2.32 14.91 -14.76
CA GLY A 210 -2.99 15.26 -13.51
C GLY A 210 -4.50 15.21 -13.64
N LEU A 211 -5.16 16.07 -12.87
CA LEU A 211 -6.62 16.17 -12.86
C LEU A 211 -7.14 16.81 -14.17
N GLU A 212 -6.46 17.83 -14.67
CA GLU A 212 -6.85 18.56 -15.87
C GLU A 212 -6.94 17.65 -17.10
N GLU A 213 -5.90 16.83 -17.35
CA GLU A 213 -5.88 15.91 -18.50
C GLU A 213 -6.85 14.74 -18.33
N THR A 214 -7.28 14.44 -17.09
CA THR A 214 -8.22 13.34 -16.81
C THR A 214 -9.69 13.78 -16.80
N GLU A 215 -9.99 15.07 -16.82
CA GLU A 215 -11.36 15.57 -17.01
C GLU A 215 -11.89 15.23 -18.41
N THR A 216 -11.02 15.32 -19.44
CA THR A 216 -11.36 14.91 -20.81
C THR A 216 -10.22 14.06 -21.36
N VAL A 217 -10.32 12.76 -21.19
CA VAL A 217 -9.27 11.80 -21.54
C VAL A 217 -9.06 11.73 -23.05
N ASP A 218 -7.89 12.11 -23.53
CA ASP A 218 -7.43 11.83 -24.88
C ASP A 218 -6.93 10.38 -24.97
N ARG A 219 -7.83 9.46 -25.38
CA ARG A 219 -7.49 8.04 -25.50
C ARG A 219 -6.46 7.75 -26.56
N ALA A 220 -6.45 8.50 -27.66
CA ALA A 220 -5.46 8.32 -28.73
C ALA A 220 -4.06 8.67 -28.21
N ALA A 221 -3.92 9.79 -27.50
CA ALA A 221 -2.66 10.14 -26.85
C ALA A 221 -2.23 9.09 -25.82
N LEU A 222 -3.16 8.53 -25.04
CA LEU A 222 -2.88 7.49 -24.08
C LEU A 222 -2.37 6.21 -24.75
N LEU A 223 -3.05 5.75 -25.81
CA LEU A 223 -2.70 4.54 -26.56
C LEU A 223 -1.40 4.68 -27.38
N ALA A 224 -0.96 5.90 -27.66
CA ALA A 224 0.27 6.19 -28.35
C ALA A 224 1.55 5.97 -27.51
N HIS A 225 1.44 5.74 -26.19
CA HIS A 225 2.58 5.45 -25.32
C HIS A 225 2.86 3.93 -25.26
N ASP A 226 4.10 3.56 -24.93
CA ASP A 226 4.52 2.15 -24.80
C ASP A 226 4.17 1.61 -23.40
N ILE A 227 4.22 2.49 -22.37
CA ILE A 227 3.99 2.18 -20.97
C ILE A 227 2.91 3.11 -20.42
N LEU A 228 1.86 2.54 -19.81
CA LEU A 228 0.87 3.27 -19.02
C LEU A 228 1.00 2.90 -17.54
N ILE A 229 1.10 3.91 -16.67
CA ILE A 229 1.05 3.73 -15.21
C ILE A 229 -0.20 4.42 -14.68
N ASN A 230 -1.14 3.64 -14.17
CA ASN A 230 -2.33 4.13 -13.50
C ASN A 230 -2.06 4.29 -12.00
N ALA A 231 -2.04 5.54 -11.52
CA ALA A 231 -1.82 5.92 -10.12
C ALA A 231 -2.97 6.76 -9.54
N VAL A 232 -4.15 6.71 -10.18
CA VAL A 232 -5.33 7.50 -9.78
C VAL A 232 -6.21 6.69 -8.84
N LEU A 233 -6.48 7.24 -7.66
CA LEU A 233 -7.53 6.75 -6.77
C LEU A 233 -8.78 7.62 -6.95
N VAL A 234 -9.86 7.00 -7.43
CA VAL A 234 -11.17 7.62 -7.60
C VAL A 234 -12.07 7.15 -6.46
N THR A 235 -12.82 8.07 -5.86
CA THR A 235 -13.73 7.78 -4.73
C THR A 235 -15.19 7.70 -5.14
N GLU A 236 -15.52 8.16 -6.34
CA GLU A 236 -16.84 8.12 -6.94
C GLU A 236 -16.73 7.56 -8.37
N PRO A 237 -17.72 6.81 -8.86
CA PRO A 237 -17.71 6.28 -10.23
C PRO A 237 -17.54 7.41 -11.27
N ALA A 238 -16.61 7.20 -12.20
CA ALA A 238 -16.29 8.13 -13.28
C ALA A 238 -16.10 7.37 -14.60
N PRO A 239 -16.17 8.04 -15.76
CA PRO A 239 -15.86 7.42 -17.04
C PRO A 239 -14.47 6.81 -17.05
N PRO A 240 -14.29 5.56 -17.53
CA PRO A 240 -13.00 4.87 -17.51
C PRO A 240 -12.00 5.54 -18.46
N PHE A 241 -10.71 5.46 -18.12
CA PHE A 241 -9.63 5.95 -18.98
C PHE A 241 -9.56 5.15 -20.28
N LEU A 242 -9.63 3.83 -20.17
CA LEU A 242 -9.66 2.90 -21.29
C LEU A 242 -10.75 1.83 -21.08
N THR A 243 -11.30 1.35 -22.18
CA THR A 243 -12.26 0.25 -22.24
C THR A 243 -11.67 -0.95 -22.99
N SER A 244 -12.37 -2.09 -23.00
CA SER A 244 -11.93 -3.25 -23.77
C SER A 244 -11.90 -2.98 -25.29
N ALA A 245 -12.72 -2.06 -25.80
CA ALA A 245 -12.70 -1.68 -27.21
C ALA A 245 -11.41 -0.94 -27.57
N ASP A 246 -10.95 -0.03 -26.71
CA ASP A 246 -9.70 0.73 -26.91
C ASP A 246 -8.47 -0.19 -27.01
N LEU A 247 -8.50 -1.37 -26.36
CA LEU A 247 -7.40 -2.35 -26.46
C LEU A 247 -7.27 -3.01 -27.82
N GLN A 248 -8.30 -2.92 -28.66
CA GLN A 248 -8.31 -3.47 -30.02
C GLN A 248 -7.97 -2.41 -31.07
N ASP A 249 -7.63 -1.19 -30.67
CA ASP A 249 -7.24 -0.12 -31.59
C ASP A 249 -5.98 -0.55 -32.39
N PRO A 250 -6.03 -0.55 -33.73
CA PRO A 250 -4.91 -0.98 -34.57
C PRO A 250 -3.68 -0.06 -34.45
N ASP A 251 -3.87 1.20 -34.06
CA ASP A 251 -2.81 2.20 -33.89
C ASP A 251 -2.20 2.19 -32.47
N ARG A 252 -2.72 1.33 -31.58
CA ARG A 252 -2.22 1.18 -30.21
C ARG A 252 -0.75 0.79 -30.18
N GLN A 253 0.03 1.52 -29.37
CA GLN A 253 1.45 1.26 -29.09
C GLN A 253 1.68 0.64 -27.71
N LEU A 254 0.67 0.63 -26.83
CA LEU A 254 0.81 0.11 -25.46
C LEU A 254 1.26 -1.34 -25.45
N ILE A 255 2.32 -1.60 -24.68
CA ILE A 255 2.92 -2.92 -24.43
C ILE A 255 2.62 -3.36 -22.98
N VAL A 256 2.60 -2.42 -22.03
CA VAL A 256 2.36 -2.71 -20.64
C VAL A 256 1.53 -1.64 -19.95
N ILE A 257 0.57 -2.09 -19.13
CA ILE A 257 -0.16 -1.26 -18.17
C ILE A 257 0.27 -1.68 -16.77
N SER A 258 0.77 -0.73 -15.96
CA SER A 258 0.96 -0.94 -14.53
C SER A 258 -0.18 -0.26 -13.78
N ASP A 259 -1.13 -1.06 -13.30
CA ASP A 259 -2.24 -0.60 -12.49
C ASP A 259 -1.83 -0.58 -11.01
N VAL A 260 -1.21 0.52 -10.59
CA VAL A 260 -0.74 0.72 -9.20
C VAL A 260 -1.89 0.88 -8.23
N THR A 261 -3.01 1.42 -8.68
CA THR A 261 -4.22 1.60 -7.87
C THR A 261 -4.86 0.27 -7.53
N CYS A 262 -4.89 -0.66 -8.50
CA CYS A 262 -5.31 -2.05 -8.32
C CYS A 262 -6.73 -2.21 -7.73
N ASP A 263 -7.67 -1.33 -8.09
CA ASP A 263 -9.04 -1.29 -7.55
C ASP A 263 -10.01 -2.16 -8.39
N VAL A 264 -9.57 -3.38 -8.67
CA VAL A 264 -10.10 -4.28 -9.71
C VAL A 264 -11.57 -4.70 -9.55
N THR A 265 -12.12 -4.63 -8.33
CA THR A 265 -13.51 -5.00 -8.04
C THR A 265 -14.39 -3.80 -7.68
N SER A 266 -13.86 -2.61 -7.71
CA SER A 266 -14.55 -1.38 -7.34
C SER A 266 -15.38 -0.84 -8.51
N PRO A 267 -16.53 -0.21 -8.26
CA PRO A 267 -17.25 0.58 -9.27
C PRO A 267 -16.46 1.82 -9.72
N CYS A 268 -15.39 2.17 -8.98
CA CYS A 268 -14.46 3.27 -9.29
C CYS A 268 -13.24 2.82 -10.11
N ASN A 269 -13.24 1.58 -10.63
CA ASN A 269 -12.15 1.06 -11.45
C ASN A 269 -12.04 1.80 -12.79
N MET A 270 -10.97 2.55 -12.99
CA MET A 270 -10.72 3.33 -14.20
C MET A 270 -10.25 2.49 -15.41
N LEU A 271 -9.98 1.19 -15.18
CA LEU A 271 -9.56 0.20 -16.15
C LEU A 271 -10.47 -1.05 -16.06
N PRO A 272 -11.77 -0.97 -16.42
CA PRO A 272 -12.77 -2.01 -16.12
C PRO A 272 -12.50 -3.37 -16.75
N PHE A 273 -11.65 -3.47 -17.77
CA PHE A 273 -11.15 -4.75 -18.30
C PHE A 273 -10.16 -5.45 -17.32
N ASN A 274 -9.62 -4.72 -16.35
CA ASN A 274 -8.82 -5.28 -15.28
C ASN A 274 -9.72 -5.67 -14.09
N ASN A 275 -10.18 -6.90 -14.08
CA ASN A 275 -11.13 -7.44 -13.10
C ASN A 275 -10.49 -8.38 -12.07
N ARG A 276 -9.18 -8.56 -12.11
CA ARG A 276 -8.43 -9.41 -11.17
C ARG A 276 -6.99 -8.96 -11.03
N THR A 277 -6.44 -9.17 -9.84
CA THR A 277 -5.04 -8.90 -9.53
C THR A 277 -4.09 -9.88 -10.21
N THR A 278 -2.85 -9.47 -10.38
CA THR A 278 -1.70 -10.35 -10.62
C THR A 278 -0.99 -10.65 -9.28
N SER A 279 0.00 -11.53 -9.29
CA SER A 279 0.70 -11.96 -8.07
C SER A 279 2.22 -11.89 -8.24
N TRP A 280 2.95 -12.09 -7.17
CA TRP A 280 4.42 -12.17 -7.24
C TRP A 280 4.91 -13.36 -8.06
N SER A 281 4.17 -14.47 -8.06
CA SER A 281 4.50 -15.67 -8.86
C SER A 281 4.11 -15.52 -10.34
N ALA A 282 3.13 -14.68 -10.65
CA ALA A 282 2.68 -14.36 -12.00
C ALA A 282 2.44 -12.83 -12.07
N PRO A 283 3.52 -12.03 -12.20
CA PRO A 283 3.43 -10.57 -12.07
C PRO A 283 2.70 -9.89 -13.22
N THR A 284 2.55 -10.55 -14.34
CA THR A 284 1.87 -10.04 -15.52
C THR A 284 0.73 -10.94 -15.95
N ARG A 285 -0.24 -10.34 -16.66
CA ARG A 285 -1.32 -11.06 -17.32
C ARG A 285 -1.53 -10.47 -18.71
N ARG A 286 -1.61 -11.34 -19.73
CA ARG A 286 -1.93 -10.95 -21.10
C ARG A 286 -3.35 -10.41 -21.20
N LEU A 287 -3.50 -9.24 -21.79
CA LEU A 287 -4.79 -8.61 -22.15
C LEU A 287 -5.15 -8.77 -23.61
N CYS A 288 -4.14 -8.65 -24.50
CA CYS A 288 -4.31 -8.71 -25.94
C CYS A 288 -3.07 -9.34 -26.58
N ASP A 289 -3.27 -10.25 -27.56
CA ASP A 289 -2.20 -10.92 -28.30
C ASP A 289 -1.82 -10.20 -29.61
N GLY A 290 -2.62 -9.21 -30.04
CA GLY A 290 -2.36 -8.42 -31.25
C GLY A 290 -1.08 -7.62 -31.17
N PRO A 291 -0.51 -7.19 -32.34
CA PRO A 291 0.71 -6.40 -32.37
C PRO A 291 0.47 -4.92 -31.99
N PRO A 292 1.24 -4.38 -31.00
CA PRO A 292 2.07 -5.11 -30.06
C PRO A 292 1.22 -5.88 -29.02
N PRO A 293 1.72 -7.00 -28.49
CA PRO A 293 1.03 -7.69 -27.37
C PRO A 293 0.98 -6.77 -26.15
N LEU A 294 -0.13 -6.83 -25.41
CA LEU A 294 -0.37 -5.97 -24.23
C LEU A 294 -0.51 -6.82 -22.98
N ASP A 295 0.29 -6.51 -21.98
CA ASP A 295 0.22 -7.12 -20.65
C ASP A 295 -0.15 -6.09 -19.58
N ILE A 296 -0.73 -6.59 -18.47
CA ILE A 296 -1.03 -5.79 -17.29
C ILE A 296 -0.31 -6.34 -16.05
N ILE A 297 0.19 -5.41 -15.23
CA ILE A 297 0.69 -5.62 -13.88
C ILE A 297 -0.34 -4.99 -12.93
N ALA A 298 -0.92 -5.78 -12.03
CA ALA A 298 -1.93 -5.32 -11.08
C ALA A 298 -1.74 -6.04 -9.74
N ILE A 299 -0.69 -5.68 -9.02
CA ILE A 299 -0.28 -6.33 -7.76
C ILE A 299 -0.77 -5.50 -6.57
N ASP A 300 -1.62 -6.08 -5.75
CA ASP A 300 -2.22 -5.44 -4.57
C ASP A 300 -1.20 -4.94 -3.53
N ASN A 301 -0.03 -5.53 -3.47
CA ASN A 301 0.96 -5.25 -2.42
C ASN A 301 2.34 -4.85 -2.96
N LEU A 302 2.39 -3.98 -3.97
CA LEU A 302 3.62 -3.48 -4.60
C LEU A 302 4.67 -2.96 -3.60
N PRO A 303 4.33 -2.17 -2.55
CA PRO A 303 5.33 -1.66 -1.62
C PRO A 303 6.08 -2.74 -0.81
N ALA A 304 5.53 -3.94 -0.72
CA ALA A 304 6.20 -5.05 -0.04
C ALA A 304 7.40 -5.62 -0.81
N LEU A 305 7.58 -5.22 -2.07
CA LEU A 305 8.79 -5.49 -2.85
C LEU A 305 10.00 -4.67 -2.40
N LEU A 306 9.77 -3.53 -1.73
CA LEU A 306 10.79 -2.65 -1.15
C LEU A 306 10.50 -2.46 0.36
N PRO A 307 10.55 -3.55 1.14
CA PRO A 307 9.97 -3.56 2.48
C PRO A 307 10.69 -2.63 3.46
N ARG A 308 12.01 -2.45 3.30
CA ARG A 308 12.80 -1.59 4.18
C ARG A 308 12.45 -0.13 3.97
N GLU A 309 12.51 0.34 2.74
CA GLU A 309 12.25 1.73 2.37
C GLU A 309 10.78 2.10 2.60
N ALA A 310 9.87 1.20 2.25
CA ALA A 310 8.45 1.36 2.50
C ALA A 310 8.14 1.50 4.00
N SER A 311 8.79 0.68 4.85
CA SER A 311 8.62 0.77 6.30
C SER A 311 9.19 2.06 6.87
N ILE A 312 10.38 2.48 6.44
CA ILE A 312 11.02 3.72 6.93
C ILE A 312 10.11 4.92 6.63
N ALA A 313 9.63 5.04 5.40
CA ALA A 313 8.77 6.15 5.02
C ALA A 313 7.42 6.11 5.78
N PHE A 314 6.78 4.95 5.85
CA PHE A 314 5.51 4.78 6.54
C PHE A 314 5.63 5.04 8.04
N SER A 315 6.68 4.54 8.68
CA SER A 315 6.95 4.73 10.11
C SER A 315 7.17 6.21 10.44
N ALA A 316 7.93 6.92 9.61
CA ALA A 316 8.16 8.35 9.78
C ALA A 316 6.86 9.16 9.69
N ASP A 317 5.96 8.79 8.74
CA ASP A 317 4.63 9.39 8.62
C ASP A 317 3.74 9.04 9.82
N LEU A 318 3.74 7.79 10.29
CA LEU A 318 2.83 7.29 11.33
C LEU A 318 3.26 7.71 12.75
N ARG A 319 4.56 7.72 13.05
CA ARG A 319 5.11 7.96 14.40
C ARG A 319 4.54 9.20 15.11
N PRO A 320 4.48 10.40 14.48
CA PRO A 320 3.93 11.59 15.17
C PRO A 320 2.47 11.41 15.56
N HIS A 321 1.71 10.63 14.78
CA HIS A 321 0.32 10.33 15.06
C HIS A 321 0.19 9.28 16.18
N LEU A 322 1.03 8.24 16.22
CA LEU A 322 1.04 7.29 17.33
C LEU A 322 1.27 7.99 18.68
N ALA A 323 2.15 8.99 18.74
CA ALA A 323 2.38 9.76 19.95
C ALA A 323 1.13 10.52 20.47
N SER A 324 0.13 10.76 19.62
CA SER A 324 -1.14 11.43 19.95
C SER A 324 -2.35 10.52 19.82
N LEU A 325 -2.14 9.20 19.89
CA LEU A 325 -3.21 8.22 19.73
C LEU A 325 -4.34 8.45 20.73
N GLY A 326 -5.57 8.49 20.23
CA GLY A 326 -6.77 8.71 21.04
C GLY A 326 -7.08 10.17 21.38
N SER A 327 -6.14 11.10 21.27
CA SER A 327 -6.33 12.51 21.64
C SER A 327 -6.50 13.46 20.45
N SER A 328 -5.79 13.21 19.34
CA SER A 328 -5.85 14.10 18.18
C SER A 328 -7.10 13.89 17.31
N GLU A 329 -7.52 14.94 16.60
CA GLU A 329 -8.72 14.90 15.72
C GLU A 329 -8.69 13.79 14.66
N PRO A 330 -7.57 13.49 13.97
CA PRO A 330 -7.53 12.36 13.05
C PRO A 330 -7.92 11.02 13.68
N TRP A 331 -7.43 10.73 14.90
CA TRP A 331 -7.77 9.50 15.62
C TRP A 331 -9.21 9.50 16.15
N GLN A 332 -9.71 10.64 16.60
CA GLN A 332 -11.11 10.77 16.97
C GLN A 332 -12.03 10.53 15.77
N ARG A 333 -11.63 10.97 14.56
CA ARG A 333 -12.34 10.68 13.32
C ARG A 333 -12.33 9.18 12.99
N CYS A 334 -11.18 8.51 13.09
CA CYS A 334 -11.10 7.05 12.96
C CYS A 334 -12.07 6.34 13.90
N ARG A 335 -12.09 6.74 15.18
CA ARG A 335 -12.98 6.16 16.21
C ARG A 335 -14.45 6.40 15.88
N ARG A 336 -14.84 7.63 15.48
CA ARG A 336 -16.23 7.92 15.05
C ARG A 336 -16.63 7.08 13.83
N THR A 337 -15.74 6.92 12.86
CA THR A 337 -15.98 6.07 11.70
C THR A 337 -16.18 4.61 12.12
N PHE A 338 -15.32 4.06 12.98
CA PHE A 338 -15.48 2.71 13.52
C PHE A 338 -16.83 2.51 14.19
N HIS A 339 -17.25 3.38 15.13
CA HIS A 339 -18.54 3.24 15.82
C HIS A 339 -19.73 3.34 14.86
N ARG A 340 -19.67 4.22 13.87
CA ARG A 340 -20.70 4.33 12.84
C ARG A 340 -20.84 3.04 12.02
N GLU A 341 -19.73 2.47 11.58
CA GLU A 341 -19.73 1.24 10.78
C GLU A 341 -20.07 0.00 11.61
N LEU A 342 -19.70 0.00 12.91
CA LEU A 342 -20.11 -1.05 13.84
C LEU A 342 -21.63 -1.06 14.01
N ALA A 343 -22.25 0.11 14.19
CA ALA A 343 -23.71 0.24 14.30
C ALA A 343 -24.47 -0.18 13.03
N ARG A 344 -23.83 -0.08 11.84
CA ARG A 344 -24.41 -0.54 10.56
C ARG A 344 -24.27 -2.04 10.35
N ALA A 345 -23.31 -2.68 11.00
CA ALA A 345 -22.99 -4.09 10.82
C ALA A 345 -23.77 -5.03 11.77
N GLY A 346 -24.29 -4.49 12.88
CA GLY A 346 -25.17 -5.18 13.84
C GLY A 346 -26.61 -5.07 13.43
#